data_fea11926c25808c834fd140840c4000f
#
_entry.id   fea11926c25808c834fd140840c4000f
#
_cell.length_a   1.000
_cell.length_b   1.000
_cell.length_c   1.000
_cell.angle_alpha   90.00
_cell.angle_beta   90.00
_cell.angle_gamma   90.00
#
_symmetry.space_group_name_H-M   'P 1'
#
loop_
_entity.id
_entity.type
_entity.pdbx_description
1 polymer ?
#
loop_
_entity_poly.entity_id
_entity_poly.type
_entity_poly.pdbx_seq_one_letter_code
_entity_poly.pdbx_strand_id
1 'polypeptide(L)'
;MRVALIGFGVMGQLVAAEVRKAGDEVGAVITSKNGDELEEKLGGHDVAIDFSVGDAVLKNVEACARAKVPLVEGATGWKQYEAQAKQIVNEHSGAMVYGANFSIGVNLFYRIAKQASALFAAVDNYSPFIEEAHHNRKRDAPSGTALKLRDLMSEHLGPDIPTASTRAGHIPGTHRVGFDSEADQILLTHTARSRQGFASGALLAAHWIRGRTGVFEFAEVIDEILKRRSP
;
A
#
# COMPACT_ATOMS: atom_id res chain seq x y z
N MET A 1 -4.73 -19.10 -8.70
CA MET A 1 -3.26 -19.05 -8.54
C MET A 1 -2.83 -19.66 -7.22
N ARG A 2 -1.58 -20.11 -7.13
CA ARG A 2 -0.99 -20.64 -5.90
C ARG A 2 -0.08 -19.59 -5.26
N VAL A 3 -0.42 -19.16 -4.03
CA VAL A 3 0.22 -18.04 -3.35
C VAL A 3 1.09 -18.53 -2.20
N ALA A 4 2.36 -18.13 -2.15
CA ALA A 4 3.19 -18.27 -0.97
C ALA A 4 3.00 -17.05 -0.05
N LEU A 5 2.86 -17.27 1.25
CA LEU A 5 2.77 -16.20 2.24
C LEU A 5 4.04 -16.13 3.08
N ILE A 6 4.67 -14.98 3.10
CA ILE A 6 5.83 -14.70 3.94
C ILE A 6 5.37 -13.79 5.07
N GLY A 7 5.50 -14.28 6.32
CA GLY A 7 4.87 -13.66 7.48
C GLY A 7 3.41 -14.07 7.66
N PHE A 8 3.05 -14.57 8.86
CA PHE A 8 1.70 -15.04 9.18
C PHE A 8 1.14 -14.40 10.45
N GLY A 9 1.44 -13.11 10.62
CA GLY A 9 0.84 -12.24 11.62
C GLY A 9 -0.60 -11.84 11.22
N VAL A 10 -1.10 -10.74 11.79
CA VAL A 10 -2.45 -10.25 11.53
C VAL A 10 -2.70 -10.03 10.02
N MET A 11 -1.74 -9.41 9.30
CA MET A 11 -1.89 -9.17 7.86
C MET A 11 -1.80 -10.46 7.05
N GLY A 12 -0.83 -11.34 7.32
CA GLY A 12 -0.71 -12.62 6.61
C GLY A 12 -1.96 -13.48 6.72
N GLN A 13 -2.61 -13.52 7.89
CA GLN A 13 -3.89 -14.23 8.09
C GLN A 13 -5.03 -13.61 7.28
N LEU A 14 -5.12 -12.28 7.21
CA LEU A 14 -6.12 -11.58 6.39
C LEU A 14 -5.89 -11.83 4.90
N VAL A 15 -4.64 -11.80 4.43
CA VAL A 15 -4.29 -12.14 3.04
C VAL A 15 -4.66 -13.59 2.74
N ALA A 16 -4.37 -14.54 3.64
CA ALA A 16 -4.76 -15.94 3.46
C ALA A 16 -6.29 -16.10 3.31
N ALA A 17 -7.07 -15.34 4.09
CA ALA A 17 -8.52 -15.34 3.98
C ALA A 17 -8.99 -14.78 2.63
N GLU A 18 -8.41 -13.68 2.16
CA GLU A 18 -8.76 -13.08 0.86
C GLU A 18 -8.36 -13.99 -0.31
N VAL A 19 -7.18 -14.64 -0.25
CA VAL A 19 -6.73 -15.62 -1.26
C VAL A 19 -7.77 -16.74 -1.40
N ARG A 20 -8.18 -17.37 -0.29
CA ARG A 20 -9.20 -18.45 -0.31
C ARG A 20 -10.55 -17.96 -0.80
N LYS A 21 -10.98 -16.77 -0.39
CA LYS A 21 -12.23 -16.15 -0.82
C LYS A 21 -12.28 -15.89 -2.33
N ALA A 22 -11.13 -15.57 -2.93
CA ALA A 22 -10.99 -15.38 -4.37
C ALA A 22 -10.93 -16.70 -5.18
N GLY A 23 -10.96 -17.87 -4.52
CA GLY A 23 -10.81 -19.18 -5.15
C GLY A 23 -9.35 -19.53 -5.48
N ASP A 24 -8.38 -18.77 -4.94
CA ASP A 24 -6.97 -19.04 -5.05
C ASP A 24 -6.48 -19.98 -3.94
N GLU A 25 -5.34 -20.62 -4.13
CA GLU A 25 -4.73 -21.55 -3.17
C GLU A 25 -3.66 -20.84 -2.33
N VAL A 26 -3.73 -21.01 -1.01
CA VAL A 26 -2.61 -20.72 -0.11
C VAL A 26 -1.71 -21.94 -0.09
N GLY A 27 -0.54 -21.85 -0.71
CA GLY A 27 0.46 -22.89 -0.76
C GLY A 27 1.36 -22.87 0.48
N ALA A 28 2.58 -22.38 0.36
CA ALA A 28 3.51 -22.28 1.50
C ALA A 28 3.15 -21.11 2.42
N VAL A 29 3.29 -21.33 3.73
CA VAL A 29 3.28 -20.30 4.76
C VAL A 29 4.64 -20.28 5.43
N ILE A 30 5.38 -19.19 5.24
CA ILE A 30 6.76 -19.01 5.70
C ILE A 30 6.76 -18.04 6.89
N THR A 31 7.41 -18.43 7.97
CA THR A 31 7.51 -17.65 9.21
C THR A 31 8.94 -17.69 9.72
N SER A 32 9.25 -17.00 10.81
CA SER A 32 10.56 -17.06 11.46
C SER A 32 10.98 -18.47 11.91
N LYS A 33 10.03 -19.42 12.00
CA LYS A 33 10.30 -20.80 12.41
C LYS A 33 10.83 -21.68 11.27
N ASN A 34 10.62 -21.29 10.02
CA ASN A 34 10.95 -22.07 8.82
C ASN A 34 11.52 -21.19 7.68
N GLY A 35 11.98 -19.99 8.01
CA GLY A 35 12.50 -19.02 7.03
C GLY A 35 13.86 -19.39 6.43
N ASP A 36 14.56 -20.39 6.97
CA ASP A 36 15.82 -20.89 6.39
C ASP A 36 15.58 -21.75 5.14
N GLU A 37 14.39 -22.30 4.97
CA GLU A 37 13.97 -23.09 3.80
C GLU A 37 13.15 -22.24 2.78
N LEU A 38 13.29 -20.91 2.82
CA LEU A 38 12.45 -20.00 2.05
C LEU A 38 12.52 -20.28 0.54
N GLU A 39 13.71 -20.40 -0.02
CA GLU A 39 13.92 -20.60 -1.46
C GLU A 39 13.32 -21.94 -1.94
N GLU A 40 13.51 -23.01 -1.17
CA GLU A 40 12.92 -24.33 -1.49
C GLU A 40 11.40 -24.31 -1.47
N LYS A 41 10.81 -23.58 -0.52
CA LYS A 41 9.35 -23.48 -0.36
C LYS A 41 8.68 -22.58 -1.37
N LEU A 42 9.41 -21.71 -2.05
CA LEU A 42 8.87 -20.85 -3.11
C LEU A 42 8.57 -21.61 -4.41
N GLY A 43 9.24 -22.73 -4.67
CA GLY A 43 9.06 -23.50 -5.89
C GLY A 43 7.59 -23.87 -6.17
N GLY A 44 7.14 -23.65 -7.40
CA GLY A 44 5.78 -24.00 -7.85
C GLY A 44 4.67 -23.04 -7.36
N HIS A 45 5.03 -21.86 -6.87
CA HIS A 45 4.07 -20.78 -6.56
C HIS A 45 4.02 -19.76 -7.70
N ASP A 46 2.84 -19.22 -7.96
CA ASP A 46 2.61 -18.18 -8.97
C ASP A 46 3.09 -16.80 -8.49
N VAL A 47 3.07 -16.58 -7.17
CA VAL A 47 3.42 -15.31 -6.52
C VAL A 47 3.68 -15.53 -5.03
N ALA A 48 4.54 -14.70 -4.44
CA ALA A 48 4.70 -14.56 -3.00
C ALA A 48 4.13 -13.22 -2.52
N ILE A 49 3.54 -13.22 -1.32
CA ILE A 49 3.06 -11.99 -0.65
C ILE A 49 3.75 -11.91 0.72
N ASP A 50 4.52 -10.85 0.94
CA ASP A 50 5.26 -10.64 2.17
C ASP A 50 4.61 -9.56 3.05
N PHE A 51 4.26 -9.96 4.27
CA PHE A 51 3.92 -9.08 5.38
C PHE A 51 4.70 -9.49 6.65
N SER A 52 5.98 -9.74 6.48
CA SER A 52 6.88 -10.06 7.57
C SER A 52 7.42 -8.81 8.30
N VAL A 53 8.71 -8.67 8.42
CA VAL A 53 9.39 -7.56 9.11
C VAL A 53 10.45 -6.93 8.20
N GLY A 54 10.71 -5.63 8.38
CA GLY A 54 11.61 -4.87 7.52
C GLY A 54 13.01 -5.46 7.37
N ASP A 55 13.57 -6.01 8.45
CA ASP A 55 14.92 -6.60 8.45
C ASP A 55 15.02 -7.90 7.62
N ALA A 56 13.89 -8.56 7.33
CA ALA A 56 13.86 -9.77 6.51
C ALA A 56 13.69 -9.49 5.01
N VAL A 57 13.31 -8.27 4.64
CA VAL A 57 12.91 -7.93 3.26
C VAL A 57 13.98 -8.25 2.23
N LEU A 58 15.24 -7.90 2.46
CA LEU A 58 16.30 -8.20 1.47
C LEU A 58 16.46 -9.70 1.24
N LYS A 59 16.46 -10.51 2.30
CA LYS A 59 16.51 -11.97 2.21
C LYS A 59 15.31 -12.52 1.43
N ASN A 60 14.12 -12.00 1.70
CA ASN A 60 12.89 -12.45 1.06
C ASN A 60 12.86 -12.06 -0.43
N VAL A 61 13.26 -10.83 -0.76
CA VAL A 61 13.39 -10.35 -2.14
C VAL A 61 14.38 -11.19 -2.94
N GLU A 62 15.56 -11.47 -2.37
CA GLU A 62 16.59 -12.29 -3.04
C GLU A 62 16.09 -13.71 -3.29
N ALA A 63 15.49 -14.36 -2.31
CA ALA A 63 14.96 -15.71 -2.47
C ALA A 63 13.84 -15.77 -3.53
N CYS A 64 12.91 -14.80 -3.53
CA CYS A 64 11.87 -14.73 -4.55
C CYS A 64 12.45 -14.48 -5.95
N ALA A 65 13.43 -13.59 -6.08
CA ALA A 65 14.07 -13.28 -7.34
C ALA A 65 14.83 -14.48 -7.92
N ARG A 66 15.56 -15.24 -7.09
CA ARG A 66 16.25 -16.48 -7.47
C ARG A 66 15.28 -17.59 -7.87
N ALA A 67 14.20 -17.76 -7.10
CA ALA A 67 13.16 -18.75 -7.39
C ALA A 67 12.29 -18.36 -8.60
N LYS A 68 12.46 -17.16 -9.19
CA LYS A 68 11.61 -16.60 -10.27
C LYS A 68 10.14 -16.49 -9.86
N VAL A 69 9.87 -16.30 -8.59
CA VAL A 69 8.53 -16.09 -8.06
C VAL A 69 8.30 -14.59 -7.85
N PRO A 70 7.33 -13.96 -8.53
CA PRO A 70 6.99 -12.56 -8.32
C PRO A 70 6.64 -12.27 -6.86
N LEU A 71 7.04 -11.11 -6.36
CA LEU A 71 6.84 -10.71 -4.97
C LEU A 71 5.91 -9.50 -4.84
N VAL A 72 4.95 -9.58 -3.94
CA VAL A 72 4.23 -8.42 -3.41
C VAL A 72 4.77 -8.12 -2.01
N GLU A 73 5.48 -7.00 -1.88
CA GLU A 73 6.18 -6.58 -0.68
C GLU A 73 5.36 -5.56 0.11
N GLY A 74 4.80 -5.98 1.24
CA GLY A 74 3.96 -5.16 2.12
C GLY A 74 4.50 -4.99 3.54
N ALA A 75 5.72 -5.46 3.84
CA ALA A 75 6.36 -5.18 5.11
C ALA A 75 6.68 -3.68 5.24
N THR A 76 6.82 -3.21 6.47
CA THR A 76 7.16 -1.82 6.78
C THR A 76 8.53 -1.72 7.41
N GLY A 77 9.16 -0.53 7.34
CA GLY A 77 10.44 -0.28 8.01
C GLY A 77 11.68 -0.71 7.23
N TRP A 78 11.59 -0.90 5.91
CA TRP A 78 12.71 -1.32 5.06
C TRP A 78 13.16 -0.27 4.03
N LYS A 79 12.67 0.97 4.14
CA LYS A 79 12.97 2.05 3.17
C LYS A 79 14.48 2.24 2.91
N GLN A 80 15.32 2.05 3.92
CA GLN A 80 16.77 2.11 3.80
C GLN A 80 17.35 1.05 2.86
N TYR A 81 16.63 -0.04 2.61
CA TYR A 81 17.04 -1.15 1.74
C TYR A 81 16.39 -1.10 0.35
N GLU A 82 15.56 -0.11 0.06
CA GLU A 82 14.76 -0.04 -1.18
C GLU A 82 15.62 -0.09 -2.44
N ALA A 83 16.70 0.68 -2.49
CA ALA A 83 17.61 0.70 -3.64
C ALA A 83 18.25 -0.68 -3.88
N GLN A 84 18.70 -1.35 -2.81
CA GLN A 84 19.31 -2.67 -2.87
C GLN A 84 18.29 -3.74 -3.29
N ALA A 85 17.07 -3.69 -2.77
CA ALA A 85 15.99 -4.60 -3.16
C ALA A 85 15.66 -4.48 -4.65
N LYS A 86 15.55 -3.25 -5.18
CA LYS A 86 15.34 -2.98 -6.61
C LYS A 86 16.47 -3.55 -7.47
N GLN A 87 17.72 -3.37 -7.04
CA GLN A 87 18.89 -3.91 -7.72
C GLN A 87 18.83 -5.43 -7.80
N ILE A 88 18.55 -6.14 -6.70
CA ILE A 88 18.43 -7.60 -6.65
C ILE A 88 17.36 -8.10 -7.63
N VAL A 89 16.17 -7.48 -7.63
CA VAL A 89 15.09 -7.86 -8.55
C VAL A 89 15.53 -7.71 -10.01
N ASN A 90 16.19 -6.61 -10.36
CA ASN A 90 16.64 -6.35 -11.73
C ASN A 90 17.75 -7.30 -12.17
N GLU A 91 18.76 -7.58 -11.33
CA GLU A 91 19.85 -8.51 -11.61
C GLU A 91 19.34 -9.92 -11.90
N HIS A 92 18.27 -10.35 -11.24
CA HIS A 92 17.66 -11.65 -11.44
C HIS A 92 16.52 -11.63 -12.47
N SER A 93 16.26 -10.52 -13.17
CA SER A 93 15.07 -10.37 -14.04
C SER A 93 13.79 -10.82 -13.34
N GLY A 94 13.67 -10.50 -12.06
CA GLY A 94 12.54 -10.81 -11.20
C GLY A 94 11.38 -9.81 -11.36
N ALA A 95 10.38 -9.96 -10.52
CA ALA A 95 9.25 -9.03 -10.47
C ALA A 95 8.86 -8.70 -9.02
N MET A 96 8.67 -7.42 -8.71
CA MET A 96 8.23 -6.98 -7.38
C MET A 96 7.23 -5.82 -7.49
N VAL A 97 6.10 -5.95 -6.77
CA VAL A 97 5.25 -4.80 -6.43
C VAL A 97 5.46 -4.47 -4.96
N TYR A 98 5.74 -3.21 -4.67
CA TYR A 98 5.88 -2.76 -3.28
C TYR A 98 5.02 -1.51 -3.03
N GLY A 99 4.72 -1.21 -1.78
CA GLY A 99 3.99 -0.01 -1.45
C GLY A 99 3.89 0.24 0.05
N ALA A 100 3.96 1.50 0.44
CA ALA A 100 3.74 1.91 1.82
C ALA A 100 2.29 1.66 2.28
N ASN A 101 1.36 1.52 1.34
CA ASN A 101 -0.06 1.33 1.63
C ASN A 101 -0.76 0.58 0.48
N PHE A 102 -1.17 -0.65 0.73
CA PHE A 102 -1.91 -1.48 -0.22
C PHE A 102 -3.43 -1.25 -0.21
N SER A 103 -3.97 -0.33 0.58
CA SER A 103 -5.41 -0.05 0.55
C SER A 103 -5.82 0.57 -0.78
N ILE A 104 -6.67 -0.13 -1.54
CA ILE A 104 -7.24 0.38 -2.78
C ILE A 104 -7.97 1.70 -2.52
N GLY A 105 -8.79 1.76 -1.45
CA GLY A 105 -9.54 2.95 -1.09
C GLY A 105 -8.65 4.16 -0.80
N VAL A 106 -7.54 3.97 -0.07
CA VAL A 106 -6.56 5.05 0.20
C VAL A 106 -5.89 5.51 -1.09
N ASN A 107 -5.51 4.59 -1.97
CA ASN A 107 -4.86 4.93 -3.24
C ASN A 107 -5.81 5.67 -4.19
N LEU A 108 -7.10 5.34 -4.22
CA LEU A 108 -8.10 6.10 -4.93
C LEU A 108 -8.34 7.47 -4.28
N PHE A 109 -8.37 7.53 -2.95
CA PHE A 109 -8.54 8.77 -2.21
C PHE A 109 -7.39 9.76 -2.48
N TYR A 110 -6.15 9.30 -2.58
CA TYR A 110 -5.01 10.14 -3.02
C TYR A 110 -5.25 10.78 -4.38
N ARG A 111 -5.78 10.05 -5.35
CA ARG A 111 -6.08 10.57 -6.71
C ARG A 111 -7.20 11.58 -6.70
N ILE A 112 -8.26 11.30 -5.96
CA ILE A 112 -9.40 12.21 -5.78
C ILE A 112 -8.92 13.51 -5.12
N ALA A 113 -8.13 13.43 -4.05
CA ALA A 113 -7.59 14.58 -3.36
C ALA A 113 -6.68 15.42 -4.27
N LYS A 114 -5.77 14.77 -5.03
CA LYS A 114 -4.92 15.46 -6.00
C LYS A 114 -5.72 16.17 -7.09
N GLN A 115 -6.72 15.49 -7.67
CA GLN A 115 -7.59 16.08 -8.69
C GLN A 115 -8.42 17.23 -8.12
N ALA A 116 -8.97 17.08 -6.93
CA ALA A 116 -9.69 18.17 -6.26
C ALA A 116 -8.76 19.38 -6.02
N SER A 117 -7.54 19.14 -5.53
CA SER A 117 -6.56 20.21 -5.31
C SER A 117 -6.22 20.98 -6.59
N ALA A 118 -6.12 20.29 -7.73
CA ALA A 118 -5.90 20.96 -9.03
C ALA A 118 -7.09 21.84 -9.44
N LEU A 119 -8.32 21.41 -9.14
CA LEU A 119 -9.52 22.22 -9.41
C LEU A 119 -9.58 23.45 -8.50
N PHE A 120 -9.37 23.27 -7.20
CA PHE A 120 -9.44 24.36 -6.23
C PHE A 120 -8.26 25.35 -6.35
N ALA A 121 -7.13 24.95 -6.91
CA ALA A 121 -6.02 25.87 -7.22
C ALA A 121 -6.38 26.97 -8.24
N ALA A 122 -7.45 26.78 -9.01
CA ALA A 122 -7.95 27.79 -9.97
C ALA A 122 -8.95 28.76 -9.35
N VAL A 123 -9.24 28.69 -8.04
CA VAL A 123 -10.26 29.50 -7.34
C VAL A 123 -9.70 30.03 -6.02
N ASP A 124 -9.52 31.34 -5.92
CA ASP A 124 -8.82 31.98 -4.81
C ASP A 124 -9.53 31.97 -3.43
N ASN A 125 -10.82 31.56 -3.39
CA ASN A 125 -11.67 31.72 -2.21
C ASN A 125 -11.69 30.53 -1.26
N TYR A 126 -11.01 29.42 -1.60
CA TYR A 126 -11.07 28.22 -0.78
C TYR A 126 -9.74 27.96 -0.06
N SER A 127 -9.84 27.74 1.23
CA SER A 127 -8.73 27.36 2.11
C SER A 127 -8.67 25.84 2.26
N PRO A 128 -7.59 25.16 1.83
CA PRO A 128 -7.46 23.73 1.99
C PRO A 128 -7.07 23.35 3.41
N PHE A 129 -7.51 22.19 3.90
CA PHE A 129 -7.06 21.61 5.16
C PHE A 129 -7.14 20.08 5.16
N ILE A 130 -6.42 19.45 6.07
CA ILE A 130 -6.43 18.00 6.30
C ILE A 130 -6.75 17.73 7.77
N GLU A 131 -7.64 16.76 8.01
CA GLU A 131 -7.89 16.18 9.31
C GLU A 131 -7.68 14.67 9.28
N GLU A 132 -7.05 14.11 10.31
CA GLU A 132 -6.94 12.68 10.45
C GLU A 132 -7.21 12.23 11.89
N ALA A 133 -7.82 11.06 12.04
CA ALA A 133 -8.13 10.49 13.34
C ALA A 133 -7.79 8.99 13.37
N HIS A 134 -7.10 8.55 14.41
CA HIS A 134 -6.76 7.16 14.66
C HIS A 134 -6.92 6.78 16.12
N HIS A 135 -6.85 5.48 16.40
CA HIS A 135 -6.85 4.94 17.76
C HIS A 135 -5.68 5.46 18.60
N ASN A 136 -5.85 5.47 19.91
CA ASN A 136 -4.88 6.01 20.88
C ASN A 136 -3.50 5.30 20.86
N ARG A 137 -3.39 4.09 20.32
CA ARG A 137 -2.13 3.32 20.22
C ARG A 137 -1.26 3.73 19.02
N LYS A 138 -1.77 4.54 18.07
CA LYS A 138 -0.99 5.02 16.92
C LYS A 138 -0.04 6.13 17.38
N ARG A 139 1.26 5.92 17.19
CA ARG A 139 2.32 6.80 17.72
C ARG A 139 2.63 7.99 16.82
N ASP A 140 2.67 7.76 15.51
CA ASP A 140 2.95 8.81 14.53
C ASP A 140 1.76 9.78 14.39
N ALA A 141 2.04 11.07 14.41
CA ALA A 141 1.10 12.17 14.17
C ALA A 141 1.86 13.34 13.51
N PRO A 142 1.46 13.78 12.30
CA PRO A 142 0.44 13.20 11.45
C PRO A 142 0.77 11.79 10.95
N SER A 143 -0.27 11.04 10.56
CA SER A 143 -0.10 9.71 9.98
C SER A 143 0.60 9.77 8.61
N GLY A 144 1.29 8.68 8.21
CA GLY A 144 1.93 8.61 6.88
C GLY A 144 0.94 8.89 5.73
N THR A 145 -0.32 8.49 5.85
CA THR A 145 -1.38 8.81 4.88
C THR A 145 -1.67 10.31 4.84
N ALA A 146 -1.74 10.98 5.98
CA ALA A 146 -1.96 12.44 6.05
C ALA A 146 -0.77 13.22 5.46
N LEU A 147 0.45 12.78 5.75
CA LEU A 147 1.66 13.38 5.16
C LEU A 147 1.65 13.24 3.64
N LYS A 148 1.32 12.05 3.11
CA LYS A 148 1.22 11.84 1.66
C LYS A 148 0.10 12.66 1.02
N LEU A 149 -1.05 12.82 1.68
CA LEU A 149 -2.12 13.71 1.22
C LEU A 149 -1.63 15.15 1.15
N ARG A 150 -0.95 15.64 2.19
CA ARG A 150 -0.38 16.99 2.21
C ARG A 150 0.60 17.20 1.07
N ASP A 151 1.52 16.28 0.85
CA ASP A 151 2.49 16.36 -0.25
C ASP A 151 1.79 16.46 -1.61
N LEU A 152 0.78 15.60 -1.87
CA LEU A 152 0.02 15.61 -3.11
C LEU A 152 -0.80 16.90 -3.33
N MET A 153 -1.39 17.43 -2.26
CA MET A 153 -2.15 18.68 -2.32
C MET A 153 -1.21 19.88 -2.52
N SER A 154 -0.04 19.85 -1.90
CA SER A 154 0.95 20.92 -1.99
C SER A 154 1.51 21.13 -3.41
N GLU A 155 1.44 20.11 -4.27
CA GLU A 155 1.82 20.22 -5.67
C GLU A 155 0.99 21.29 -6.43
N HIS A 156 -0.22 21.59 -5.95
CA HIS A 156 -1.17 22.52 -6.58
C HIS A 156 -1.49 23.75 -5.71
N LEU A 157 -1.50 23.59 -4.38
CA LEU A 157 -2.01 24.59 -3.45
C LEU A 157 -0.94 25.25 -2.58
N GLY A 158 0.34 24.92 -2.82
CA GLY A 158 1.45 25.41 -2.00
C GLY A 158 1.68 24.58 -0.73
N PRO A 159 2.80 24.83 -0.02
CA PRO A 159 3.28 23.95 1.07
C PRO A 159 2.50 24.06 2.37
N ASP A 160 1.79 25.16 2.60
CA ASP A 160 1.19 25.50 3.90
C ASP A 160 -0.25 24.98 4.03
N ILE A 161 -0.41 23.65 4.03
CA ILE A 161 -1.72 23.02 4.23
C ILE A 161 -1.89 22.63 5.71
N PRO A 162 -2.80 23.27 6.45
CA PRO A 162 -3.09 22.93 7.83
C PRO A 162 -3.46 21.45 7.97
N THR A 163 -2.85 20.76 8.92
CA THR A 163 -3.08 19.33 9.15
C THR A 163 -3.32 19.07 10.64
N ALA A 164 -4.50 18.61 10.99
CA ALA A 164 -4.89 18.26 12.35
C ALA A 164 -4.91 16.73 12.55
N SER A 165 -4.46 16.30 13.73
CA SER A 165 -4.41 14.87 14.09
C SER A 165 -5.15 14.61 15.40
N THR A 166 -6.05 13.63 15.41
CA THR A 166 -6.74 13.15 16.62
C THR A 166 -6.29 11.72 16.93
N ARG A 167 -6.02 11.45 18.22
CA ARG A 167 -5.74 10.11 18.76
C ARG A 167 -6.72 9.83 19.88
N ALA A 168 -7.70 8.93 19.61
CA ALA A 168 -8.75 8.62 20.57
C ALA A 168 -9.31 7.21 20.37
N GLY A 169 -9.65 6.55 21.46
CA GLY A 169 -10.38 5.28 21.50
C GLY A 169 -9.87 4.23 20.51
N HIS A 170 -10.78 3.71 19.70
CA HIS A 170 -10.56 2.66 18.71
C HIS A 170 -10.79 3.10 17.27
N ILE A 171 -10.65 4.39 16.97
CA ILE A 171 -10.84 4.94 15.61
C ILE A 171 -9.94 4.19 14.63
N PRO A 172 -10.48 3.54 13.60
CA PRO A 172 -9.70 2.64 12.74
C PRO A 172 -8.76 3.35 11.77
N GLY A 173 -8.97 4.65 11.56
CA GLY A 173 -8.25 5.51 10.62
C GLY A 173 -9.23 6.22 9.70
N THR A 174 -9.40 7.53 9.93
CA THR A 174 -10.21 8.42 9.10
C THR A 174 -9.33 9.55 8.62
N HIS A 175 -9.42 9.88 7.34
CA HIS A 175 -8.73 11.01 6.73
C HIS A 175 -9.76 11.86 5.99
N ARG A 176 -9.70 13.17 6.20
CA ARG A 176 -10.53 14.15 5.52
C ARG A 176 -9.64 15.18 4.84
N VAL A 177 -10.01 15.52 3.62
CA VAL A 177 -9.48 16.66 2.89
C VAL A 177 -10.62 17.63 2.72
N GLY A 178 -10.45 18.84 3.20
CA GLY A 178 -11.45 19.89 3.13
C GLY A 178 -10.97 21.08 2.30
N PHE A 179 -11.94 21.77 1.72
CA PHE A 179 -11.80 23.06 1.04
C PHE A 179 -12.92 23.95 1.57
N ASP A 180 -12.55 24.99 2.30
CA ASP A 180 -13.48 25.86 3.05
C ASP A 180 -13.51 27.26 2.46
N SER A 181 -14.69 27.83 2.33
CA SER A 181 -14.92 29.20 1.90
C SER A 181 -15.92 29.88 2.84
N GLU A 182 -16.14 31.17 2.65
CA GLU A 182 -17.14 31.93 3.39
C GLU A 182 -18.58 31.44 3.13
N ALA A 183 -18.81 30.85 1.94
CA ALA A 183 -20.13 30.44 1.49
C ALA A 183 -20.47 28.98 1.77
N ASP A 184 -19.47 28.10 1.64
CA ASP A 184 -19.66 26.65 1.75
C ASP A 184 -18.34 25.91 2.04
N GLN A 185 -18.45 24.62 2.31
CA GLN A 185 -17.35 23.74 2.55
C GLN A 185 -17.52 22.43 1.78
N ILE A 186 -16.44 21.94 1.16
CA ILE A 186 -16.41 20.61 0.54
C ILE A 186 -15.49 19.71 1.35
N LEU A 187 -15.99 18.53 1.74
CA LEU A 187 -15.26 17.51 2.47
C LEU A 187 -15.18 16.20 1.69
N LEU A 188 -13.98 15.73 1.45
CA LEU A 188 -13.70 14.40 0.96
C LEU A 188 -13.26 13.54 2.15
N THR A 189 -13.91 12.40 2.37
CA THR A 189 -13.62 11.56 3.55
C THR A 189 -13.33 10.11 3.15
N HIS A 190 -12.26 9.56 3.68
CA HIS A 190 -11.95 8.14 3.66
C HIS A 190 -11.90 7.60 5.08
N THR A 191 -12.64 6.54 5.38
CA THR A 191 -12.59 5.82 6.66
C THR A 191 -12.26 4.35 6.43
N ALA A 192 -11.15 3.89 6.99
CA ALA A 192 -10.80 2.47 7.00
C ALA A 192 -11.68 1.74 8.04
N ARG A 193 -12.53 0.81 7.61
CA ARG A 193 -13.37 0.02 8.53
C ARG A 193 -12.62 -1.17 9.12
N SER A 194 -11.64 -1.69 8.38
CA SER A 194 -10.80 -2.82 8.79
C SER A 194 -9.50 -2.84 7.98
N ARG A 195 -8.60 -3.76 8.32
CA ARG A 195 -7.38 -4.00 7.54
C ARG A 195 -7.61 -4.85 6.28
N GLN A 196 -8.83 -5.27 6.01
CA GLN A 196 -9.16 -6.11 4.84
C GLN A 196 -8.85 -5.40 3.53
N GLY A 197 -9.04 -4.07 3.46
CA GLY A 197 -8.69 -3.28 2.28
C GLY A 197 -7.22 -3.38 1.86
N PHE A 198 -6.29 -3.58 2.82
CA PHE A 198 -4.87 -3.82 2.51
C PHE A 198 -4.65 -5.23 1.96
N ALA A 199 -5.31 -6.24 2.54
CA ALA A 199 -5.21 -7.62 2.08
C ALA A 199 -5.77 -7.78 0.65
N SER A 200 -6.93 -7.17 0.37
CA SER A 200 -7.53 -7.16 -0.97
C SER A 200 -6.63 -6.44 -1.99
N GLY A 201 -5.98 -5.34 -1.61
CA GLY A 201 -5.04 -4.65 -2.49
C GLY A 201 -3.76 -5.43 -2.74
N ALA A 202 -3.23 -6.13 -1.73
CA ALA A 202 -2.08 -7.02 -1.93
C ALA A 202 -2.43 -8.19 -2.86
N LEU A 203 -3.62 -8.77 -2.75
CA LEU A 203 -4.10 -9.79 -3.67
C LEU A 203 -4.31 -9.24 -5.09
N LEU A 204 -4.83 -8.03 -5.22
CA LEU A 204 -4.94 -7.34 -6.52
C LEU A 204 -3.56 -7.19 -7.18
N ALA A 205 -2.54 -6.74 -6.42
CA ALA A 205 -1.17 -6.64 -6.89
C ALA A 205 -0.59 -8.00 -7.29
N ALA A 206 -0.89 -9.06 -6.53
CA ALA A 206 -0.47 -10.43 -6.81
C ALA A 206 -1.04 -10.95 -8.13
N HIS A 207 -2.30 -10.70 -8.41
CA HIS A 207 -2.89 -11.04 -9.72
C HIS A 207 -2.28 -10.22 -10.85
N TRP A 208 -2.02 -8.94 -10.61
CA TRP A 208 -1.50 -8.02 -11.62
C TRP A 208 -0.06 -8.32 -12.02
N ILE A 209 0.82 -8.71 -11.08
CA ILE A 209 2.26 -8.87 -11.34
C ILE A 209 2.62 -10.15 -12.12
N ARG A 210 1.72 -11.13 -12.18
CA ARG A 210 1.99 -12.41 -12.86
C ARG A 210 2.36 -12.21 -14.32
N GLY A 211 3.45 -12.86 -14.74
CA GLY A 211 3.99 -12.78 -16.10
C GLY A 211 4.65 -11.45 -16.44
N ARG A 212 4.92 -10.60 -15.46
CA ARG A 212 5.66 -9.34 -15.60
C ARG A 212 7.07 -9.48 -15.04
N THR A 213 7.94 -8.57 -15.44
CA THR A 213 9.28 -8.38 -14.89
C THR A 213 9.47 -6.91 -14.53
N GLY A 214 10.30 -6.65 -13.51
CA GLY A 214 10.59 -5.29 -13.05
C GLY A 214 10.04 -4.96 -11.68
N VAL A 215 10.24 -3.73 -11.26
CA VAL A 215 9.84 -3.22 -9.94
C VAL A 215 8.82 -2.12 -10.11
N PHE A 216 7.71 -2.25 -9.40
CA PHE A 216 6.55 -1.36 -9.53
C PHE A 216 6.07 -0.90 -8.16
N GLU A 217 5.70 0.37 -8.03
CA GLU A 217 4.93 0.82 -6.88
C GLU A 217 3.46 0.41 -7.00
N PHE A 218 2.81 0.10 -5.90
CA PHE A 218 1.38 -0.24 -5.91
C PHE A 218 0.50 0.89 -6.48
N ALA A 219 0.95 2.13 -6.35
CA ALA A 219 0.31 3.28 -6.98
C ALA A 219 0.28 3.16 -8.51
N GLU A 220 1.37 2.72 -9.14
CA GLU A 220 1.45 2.49 -10.59
C GLU A 220 0.52 1.37 -11.06
N VAL A 221 0.41 0.30 -10.23
CA VAL A 221 -0.55 -0.80 -10.47
C VAL A 221 -1.98 -0.27 -10.53
N ILE A 222 -2.35 0.59 -9.58
CA ILE A 222 -3.69 1.21 -9.57
C ILE A 222 -3.89 2.10 -10.79
N ASP A 223 -2.89 2.90 -11.18
CA ASP A 223 -2.98 3.77 -12.36
C ASP A 223 -3.20 2.98 -13.64
N GLU A 224 -2.49 1.86 -13.83
CA GLU A 224 -2.66 1.01 -15.00
C GLU A 224 -4.06 0.37 -15.03
N ILE A 225 -4.55 -0.11 -13.88
CA ILE A 225 -5.88 -0.70 -13.78
C ILE A 225 -6.97 0.32 -14.13
N LEU A 226 -6.84 1.55 -13.65
CA LEU A 226 -7.79 2.62 -13.94
C LEU A 226 -7.79 2.98 -15.43
N LYS A 227 -6.61 3.10 -16.07
CA LYS A 227 -6.48 3.39 -17.50
C LYS A 227 -7.14 2.32 -18.37
N ARG A 228 -7.04 1.02 -18.01
CA ARG A 228 -7.65 -0.08 -18.77
C ARG A 228 -9.16 -0.12 -18.70
N ARG A 229 -9.77 0.51 -17.67
CA ARG A 229 -11.23 0.54 -17.45
C ARG A 229 -11.88 1.87 -17.80
N SER A 230 -11.08 2.87 -18.19
CA SER A 230 -11.63 4.11 -18.75
C SER A 230 -12.19 3.84 -20.15
N PRO A 231 -13.44 4.26 -20.44
CA PRO A 231 -14.08 4.03 -21.73
C PRO A 231 -13.36 4.72 -22.88
#